data_67eaa5b7a545896635766e9b2d79d51e
#
_entry.id   67eaa5b7a545896635766e9b2d79d51e
#
_cell.length_a   1.000
_cell.length_b   1.000
_cell.length_c   1.000
_cell.angle_alpha   90.00
_cell.angle_beta   90.00
_cell.angle_gamma   90.00
#
_symmetry.space_group_name_H-M   'P 1'
#
loop_
_entity.id
_entity.type
_entity.pdbx_description
1 polymer ?
#
loop_
_entity_poly.entity_id
_entity_poly.type
_entity_poly.pdbx_seq_one_letter_code
_entity_poly.pdbx_strand_id
1 'polypeptide(L)'
;MTLSERGFTILEMLVAIAILSLGAVALLNLAGESTRTAAALRTRLFAGIVADNRAIEAVTSAGPLAIGATSGVEMAGGEAWRWTRRVARGADSDILRVTVTVSPPQTTRTAGEAIVFRVAR
;
A
#
# COMPACT_ATOMS: atom_id res chain seq x y z
N MET A 1 -17.40 -52.59 37.96
CA MET A 1 -17.38 -51.81 36.74
C MET A 1 -15.97 -51.81 36.15
N THR A 2 -15.74 -52.54 35.12
CA THR A 2 -14.47 -52.48 34.40
C THR A 2 -14.56 -51.34 33.41
N LEU A 3 -13.88 -50.28 33.69
CA LEU A 3 -13.61 -49.22 32.71
C LEU A 3 -12.68 -49.84 31.65
N SER A 4 -13.21 -50.08 30.47
CA SER A 4 -12.36 -50.55 29.35
C SER A 4 -11.50 -49.37 28.92
N GLU A 5 -10.25 -49.38 29.36
CA GLU A 5 -9.24 -48.46 28.87
C GLU A 5 -8.87 -48.90 27.45
N ARG A 6 -9.42 -48.20 26.48
CA ARG A 6 -9.00 -48.36 25.09
C ARG A 6 -7.93 -47.32 24.78
N GLY A 7 -6.71 -47.76 24.56
CA GLY A 7 -5.65 -46.92 24.02
C GLY A 7 -5.97 -46.55 22.56
N PHE A 8 -5.40 -45.47 22.08
CA PHE A 8 -5.49 -45.04 20.69
C PHE A 8 -4.75 -46.06 19.78
N THR A 9 -5.33 -46.36 18.66
CA THR A 9 -4.64 -47.15 17.64
C THR A 9 -3.64 -46.26 16.88
N ILE A 10 -2.62 -46.86 16.28
CA ILE A 10 -1.66 -46.17 15.44
C ILE A 10 -2.36 -45.46 14.30
N LEU A 11 -3.39 -46.07 13.72
CA LEU A 11 -4.18 -45.49 12.64
C LEU A 11 -4.90 -44.20 13.11
N GLU A 12 -5.50 -44.23 14.30
CA GLU A 12 -6.15 -43.06 14.88
C GLU A 12 -5.17 -41.93 15.11
N MET A 13 -3.96 -42.18 15.57
CA MET A 13 -2.91 -41.19 15.77
C MET A 13 -2.45 -40.64 14.40
N LEU A 14 -2.30 -41.45 13.39
CA LEU A 14 -1.94 -41.00 12.04
C LEU A 14 -3.01 -40.07 11.45
N VAL A 15 -4.26 -40.42 11.60
CA VAL A 15 -5.39 -39.58 11.15
C VAL A 15 -5.44 -38.27 11.91
N ALA A 16 -5.24 -38.32 13.22
CA ALA A 16 -5.21 -37.11 14.05
C ALA A 16 -4.07 -36.16 13.65
N ILE A 17 -2.87 -36.69 13.41
CA ILE A 17 -1.72 -35.90 12.94
C ILE A 17 -1.98 -35.33 11.56
N ALA A 18 -2.60 -36.09 10.66
CA ALA A 18 -2.94 -35.64 9.32
C ALA A 18 -3.92 -34.45 9.37
N ILE A 19 -4.96 -34.55 10.18
CA ILE A 19 -5.94 -33.47 10.38
C ILE A 19 -5.30 -32.23 10.99
N LEU A 20 -4.47 -32.41 12.03
CA LEU A 20 -3.73 -31.33 12.67
C LEU A 20 -2.79 -30.63 11.68
N SER A 21 -2.09 -31.40 10.86
CA SER A 21 -1.17 -30.87 9.84
C SER A 21 -1.90 -30.01 8.81
N LEU A 22 -3.06 -30.47 8.32
CA LEU A 22 -3.89 -29.72 7.38
C LEU A 22 -4.38 -28.41 8.02
N GLY A 23 -4.83 -28.46 9.27
CA GLY A 23 -5.24 -27.28 10.02
C GLY A 23 -4.09 -26.30 10.23
N ALA A 24 -2.90 -26.77 10.57
CA ALA A 24 -1.71 -25.95 10.73
C ALA A 24 -1.31 -25.26 9.43
N VAL A 25 -1.32 -25.95 8.31
CA VAL A 25 -1.01 -25.37 6.99
C VAL A 25 -2.03 -24.31 6.62
N ALA A 26 -3.31 -24.55 6.86
CA ALA A 26 -4.37 -23.56 6.60
C ALA A 26 -4.18 -22.29 7.42
N LEU A 27 -3.84 -22.43 8.71
CA LEU A 27 -3.57 -21.28 9.59
C LEU A 27 -2.33 -20.51 9.16
N LEU A 28 -1.26 -21.19 8.75
CA LEU A 28 -0.04 -20.55 8.25
C LEU A 28 -0.31 -19.77 6.96
N ASN A 29 -1.10 -20.32 6.05
CA ASN A 29 -1.48 -19.64 4.83
C ASN A 29 -2.31 -18.38 5.12
N LEU A 30 -3.27 -18.48 6.03
CA LEU A 30 -4.08 -17.34 6.46
C LEU A 30 -3.23 -16.24 7.11
N ALA A 31 -2.30 -16.61 7.98
CA ALA A 31 -1.39 -15.67 8.62
C ALA A 31 -0.49 -14.97 7.60
N GLY A 32 0.03 -15.72 6.62
CA GLY A 32 0.83 -15.16 5.53
C GLY A 32 0.05 -14.19 4.65
N GLU A 33 -1.19 -14.53 4.30
CA GLU A 33 -2.09 -13.66 3.55
C GLU A 33 -2.40 -12.37 4.31
N SER A 34 -2.71 -12.48 5.60
CA SER A 34 -2.98 -11.35 6.48
C SER A 34 -1.79 -10.40 6.56
N THR A 35 -0.56 -10.93 6.68
CA THR A 35 0.66 -10.15 6.71
C THR A 35 0.90 -9.40 5.39
N ARG A 36 0.68 -10.06 4.26
CA ARG A 36 0.80 -9.43 2.93
C ARG A 36 -0.20 -8.31 2.74
N THR A 37 -1.43 -8.52 3.17
CA THR A 37 -2.50 -7.51 3.10
C THR A 37 -2.14 -6.30 3.96
N ALA A 38 -1.67 -6.51 5.19
CA ALA A 38 -1.25 -5.43 6.08
C ALA A 38 -0.09 -4.63 5.47
N ALA A 39 0.91 -5.28 4.88
CA ALA A 39 2.02 -4.62 4.20
C ALA A 39 1.56 -3.80 3.00
N ALA A 40 0.63 -4.32 2.20
CA ALA A 40 0.07 -3.61 1.05
C ALA A 40 -0.74 -2.38 1.48
N LEU A 41 -1.53 -2.49 2.54
CA LEU A 41 -2.29 -1.37 3.10
C LEU A 41 -1.36 -0.29 3.64
N ARG A 42 -0.30 -0.67 4.35
CA ARG A 42 0.71 0.27 4.84
C ARG A 42 1.35 1.05 3.70
N THR A 43 1.75 0.37 2.64
CA THR A 43 2.33 0.99 1.45
C THR A 43 1.37 2.00 0.82
N ARG A 44 0.10 1.63 0.63
CA ARG A 44 -0.92 2.53 0.08
C ARG A 44 -1.17 3.74 0.97
N LEU A 45 -1.20 3.53 2.28
CA LEU A 45 -1.43 4.60 3.24
C LEU A 45 -0.32 5.67 3.17
N PHE A 46 0.93 5.27 3.26
CA PHE A 46 2.05 6.21 3.21
C PHE A 46 2.20 6.86 1.84
N ALA A 47 2.04 6.10 0.78
CA ALA A 47 2.04 6.66 -0.58
C ALA A 47 0.93 7.68 -0.77
N GLY A 48 -0.27 7.42 -0.25
CA GLY A 48 -1.39 8.36 -0.26
C GLY A 48 -1.09 9.64 0.52
N ILE A 49 -0.51 9.53 1.70
CA ILE A 49 -0.12 10.69 2.51
C ILE A 49 0.89 11.57 1.78
N VAL A 50 1.92 10.97 1.19
CA VAL A 50 2.93 11.70 0.42
C VAL A 50 2.30 12.38 -0.80
N ALA A 51 1.44 11.68 -1.53
CA ALA A 51 0.74 12.22 -2.69
C ALA A 51 -0.14 13.41 -2.31
N ASP A 52 -0.91 13.29 -1.24
CA ASP A 52 -1.79 14.36 -0.74
C ASP A 52 -0.99 15.56 -0.28
N ASN A 53 0.11 15.36 0.46
CA ASN A 53 0.98 16.45 0.90
C ASN A 53 1.55 17.23 -0.28
N ARG A 54 2.01 16.55 -1.31
CA ARG A 54 2.55 17.20 -2.51
C ARG A 54 1.47 17.89 -3.34
N ALA A 55 0.28 17.33 -3.39
CA ALA A 55 -0.87 17.94 -4.05
C ALA A 55 -1.31 19.24 -3.33
N ILE A 56 -1.42 19.18 -2.02
CA ILE A 56 -1.77 20.36 -1.18
C ILE A 56 -0.71 21.45 -1.34
N GLU A 57 0.57 21.11 -1.28
CA GLU A 57 1.66 22.06 -1.52
C GLU A 57 1.51 22.74 -2.88
N ALA A 58 1.15 22.00 -3.93
CA ALA A 58 0.95 22.56 -5.26
C ALA A 58 -0.18 23.57 -5.34
N VAL A 59 -1.29 23.36 -4.60
CA VAL A 59 -2.43 24.30 -4.63
C VAL A 59 -2.29 25.45 -3.65
N THR A 60 -1.48 25.31 -2.61
CA THR A 60 -1.28 26.33 -1.56
C THR A 60 -0.04 27.18 -1.75
N SER A 61 0.91 26.75 -2.58
CA SER A 61 2.15 27.51 -2.83
C SER A 61 1.85 28.87 -3.48
N ALA A 62 2.58 29.86 -3.04
CA ALA A 62 2.50 31.19 -3.63
C ALA A 62 3.17 31.22 -5.02
N GLY A 63 2.60 32.00 -5.93
CA GLY A 63 3.15 32.17 -7.27
C GLY A 63 2.68 31.13 -8.29
N PRO A 64 3.06 31.30 -9.57
CA PRO A 64 2.64 30.43 -10.63
C PRO A 64 3.32 29.06 -10.57
N LEU A 65 2.58 28.01 -10.94
CA LEU A 65 3.14 26.68 -11.14
C LEU A 65 3.72 26.56 -12.55
N ALA A 66 4.94 26.08 -12.65
CA ALA A 66 5.54 25.75 -13.93
C ALA A 66 4.92 24.47 -14.51
N ILE A 67 4.56 24.52 -15.78
CA ILE A 67 4.12 23.33 -16.53
C ILE A 67 5.32 22.41 -16.72
N GLY A 68 5.09 21.13 -16.54
CA GLY A 68 6.12 20.09 -16.70
C GLY A 68 6.14 19.11 -15.54
N ALA A 69 7.18 18.32 -15.45
CA ALA A 69 7.36 17.31 -14.43
C ALA A 69 8.47 17.70 -13.45
N THR A 70 8.21 17.52 -12.18
CA THR A 70 9.16 17.70 -11.08
C THR A 70 9.15 16.45 -10.22
N SER A 71 10.31 16.01 -9.76
CA SER A 71 10.44 14.81 -8.93
C SER A 71 11.22 15.10 -7.67
N GLY A 72 11.03 14.30 -6.67
CA GLY A 72 11.74 14.40 -5.41
C GLY A 72 11.52 13.18 -4.53
N VAL A 73 12.01 13.29 -3.32
CA VAL A 73 11.91 12.24 -2.29
C VAL A 73 11.33 12.86 -1.03
N GLU A 74 10.41 12.15 -0.39
CA GLU A 74 9.84 12.53 0.89
C GLU A 74 9.93 11.35 1.86
N MET A 75 10.37 11.65 3.08
CA MET A 75 10.42 10.64 4.14
C MET A 75 9.06 10.49 4.78
N ALA A 76 8.55 9.26 4.83
CA ALA A 76 7.32 8.91 5.53
C ALA A 76 7.42 7.49 6.06
N GLY A 77 7.01 7.28 7.31
CA GLY A 77 7.06 5.97 7.95
C GLY A 77 8.45 5.34 8.01
N GLY A 78 9.51 6.16 8.06
CA GLY A 78 10.90 5.69 8.08
C GLY A 78 11.46 5.28 6.72
N GLU A 79 10.73 5.49 5.64
CA GLU A 79 11.14 5.14 4.28
C GLU A 79 11.16 6.37 3.38
N ALA A 80 12.00 6.33 2.34
CA ALA A 80 12.14 7.39 1.35
C ALA A 80 11.22 7.13 0.16
N TRP A 81 10.14 7.87 0.06
CA TRP A 81 9.15 7.74 -1.01
C TRP A 81 9.51 8.66 -2.16
N ARG A 82 9.52 8.14 -3.37
CA ARG A 82 9.73 8.92 -4.59
C ARG A 82 8.41 9.46 -5.09
N TRP A 83 8.35 10.74 -5.32
CA TRP A 83 7.17 11.38 -5.90
C TRP A 83 7.52 12.08 -7.22
N THR A 84 6.55 12.15 -8.09
CA THR A 84 6.61 12.90 -9.34
C THR A 84 5.36 13.75 -9.44
N ARG A 85 5.56 15.05 -9.61
CA ARG A 85 4.47 16.00 -9.85
C ARG A 85 4.48 16.41 -11.31
N ARG A 86 3.36 16.24 -11.96
CA ARG A 86 3.17 16.64 -13.34
C ARG A 86 2.11 17.72 -13.41
N VAL A 87 2.45 18.88 -13.97
CA VAL A 87 1.56 20.01 -14.16
C VAL A 87 1.27 20.14 -15.64
N ALA A 88 0.00 20.11 -16.02
CA ALA A 88 -0.46 20.27 -17.39
C ALA A 88 -1.67 21.21 -17.41
N ARG A 89 -1.92 21.80 -18.57
CA ARG A 89 -3.15 22.62 -18.75
C ARG A 89 -4.36 21.67 -18.75
N GLY A 90 -5.41 22.09 -18.04
CA GLY A 90 -6.70 21.41 -18.06
C GLY A 90 -7.48 21.65 -19.36
N ALA A 91 -8.74 21.23 -19.36
CA ALA A 91 -9.65 21.47 -20.48
C ALA A 91 -9.83 22.98 -20.76
N ASP A 92 -9.85 23.77 -19.69
CA ASP A 92 -9.82 25.23 -19.79
C ASP A 92 -8.39 25.73 -19.62
N SER A 93 -7.98 26.69 -20.45
CA SER A 93 -6.64 27.28 -20.41
C SER A 93 -6.28 27.93 -19.06
N ASP A 94 -7.29 28.31 -18.29
CA ASP A 94 -7.13 28.98 -16.99
C ASP A 94 -6.99 27.99 -15.83
N ILE A 95 -7.10 26.69 -16.07
CA ILE A 95 -7.01 25.66 -15.03
C ILE A 95 -5.82 24.76 -15.32
N LEU A 96 -4.99 24.58 -14.31
CA LEU A 96 -3.90 23.63 -14.33
C LEU A 96 -4.33 22.34 -13.62
N ARG A 97 -4.02 21.20 -14.25
CA ARG A 97 -4.17 19.89 -13.64
C ARG A 97 -2.83 19.48 -13.06
N VAL A 98 -2.81 19.17 -11.80
CA VAL A 98 -1.62 18.69 -11.09
C VAL A 98 -1.84 17.23 -10.74
N THR A 99 -0.99 16.36 -11.25
CA THR A 99 -1.00 14.94 -10.93
C THR A 99 0.26 14.61 -10.15
N VAL A 100 0.09 14.03 -8.97
CA VAL A 100 1.20 13.56 -8.14
C VAL A 100 1.13 12.04 -8.07
N THR A 101 2.21 11.38 -8.45
CA THR A 101 2.37 9.93 -8.31
C THR A 101 3.49 9.62 -7.33
N VAL A 102 3.30 8.60 -6.51
CA VAL A 102 4.25 8.20 -5.47
C VAL A 102 4.58 6.72 -5.60
N SER A 103 5.85 6.41 -5.52
CA SER A 103 6.38 5.05 -5.55
C SER A 103 7.23 4.77 -4.32
N PRO A 104 7.15 3.55 -3.75
CA PRO A 104 8.05 3.15 -2.67
C PRO A 104 9.48 3.03 -3.16
N PRO A 105 10.48 3.04 -2.23
CA PRO A 105 11.88 3.00 -2.63
C PRO A 105 12.31 1.71 -3.33
N GLN A 106 11.58 0.61 -3.11
CA GLN A 106 11.94 -0.71 -3.65
C GLN A 106 11.47 -0.95 -5.08
N THR A 107 10.54 -0.15 -5.60
CA THR A 107 9.94 -0.36 -6.91
C THR A 107 9.61 0.98 -7.57
N THR A 108 9.49 0.95 -8.88
CA THR A 108 9.03 2.11 -9.67
C THR A 108 7.50 2.12 -9.87
N ARG A 109 6.82 1.09 -9.37
CA ARG A 109 5.36 0.99 -9.50
C ARG A 109 4.70 2.06 -8.64
N THR A 110 3.76 2.77 -9.20
CA THR A 110 2.96 3.77 -8.49
C THR A 110 2.11 3.09 -7.42
N ALA A 111 2.25 3.55 -6.18
CA ALA A 111 1.48 3.06 -5.04
C ALA A 111 0.45 4.08 -4.53
N GLY A 112 0.61 5.36 -4.87
CA GLY A 112 -0.34 6.41 -4.54
C GLY A 112 -0.39 7.46 -5.62
N GLU A 113 -1.56 8.08 -5.77
CA GLU A 113 -1.80 9.15 -6.74
C GLU A 113 -2.76 10.17 -6.15
N ALA A 114 -2.51 11.44 -6.43
CA ALA A 114 -3.43 12.52 -6.13
C ALA A 114 -3.54 13.44 -7.35
N ILE A 115 -4.76 13.86 -7.66
CA ILE A 115 -5.03 14.79 -8.74
C ILE A 115 -5.74 16.00 -8.16
N VAL A 116 -5.19 17.17 -8.40
CA VAL A 116 -5.78 18.44 -7.97
C VAL A 116 -5.79 19.43 -9.12
N PHE A 117 -6.64 20.42 -9.02
CA PHE A 117 -6.75 21.50 -10.00
C PHE A 117 -6.45 22.84 -9.35
N ARG A 118 -5.77 23.68 -10.08
CA ARG A 118 -5.42 25.03 -9.65
C ARG A 118 -5.66 26.03 -10.78
N VAL A 119 -6.15 27.19 -10.41
CA VAL A 119 -6.28 28.30 -11.39
C VAL A 119 -4.89 28.78 -11.78
N ALA A 120 -4.66 28.93 -13.07
CA ALA A 120 -3.41 29.43 -13.63
C ALA A 120 -3.30 30.95 -13.48
N ARG A 121 -2.90 31.39 -12.28
CA ARG A 121 -2.66 32.83 -12.01
C ARG A 121 -1.29 33.01 -11.38
#